data_ee101609a48666dc5af5bbb2320831ab
#
_entry.id   ee101609a48666dc5af5bbb2320831ab
#
_cell.length_a   1.000
_cell.length_b   1.000
_cell.length_c   1.000
_cell.angle_alpha   90.00
_cell.angle_beta   90.00
_cell.angle_gamma   90.00
#
_symmetry.space_group_name_H-M   'P 1'
#
loop_
_entity.id
_entity.type
_entity.pdbx_description
1 polymer ?
#
loop_
_entity_poly.entity_id
_entity_poly.type
_entity_poly.pdbx_seq_one_letter_code
_entity_poly.pdbx_strand_id
1 'polypeptide(L)'
;RLSVRDFRISDAAIRYEDDSTNMRFSTAPLSLRLRGNMSADRTDLDLRLTAAAMRFVSGGIPLLSDAEAELVAVIDADLANNRFTFSRNTLRLNAISVGLDGWVELDGDAVAMDLKAGCDKVQFKDVLSLIPAFYTREFKNLTAGGELSMELWARGEMRGPALPAFELKTEVRNGSFQYSSLPKAVTDINIAARVSNPGSVMDKTVVDLSKFGLRMAGNSVAATFYATNLVSDPVFRASADGRVD
;
A
#
# COMPACT_ATOMS: atom_id res chain seq x y z
N ARG A 1 -13.30 -21.77 32.00
CA ARG A 1 -13.10 -21.13 30.68
C ARG A 1 -12.45 -19.78 30.92
N LEU A 2 -11.29 -19.55 30.35
CA LEU A 2 -10.63 -18.24 30.40
C LEU A 2 -11.33 -17.32 29.38
N SER A 3 -11.79 -16.15 29.81
CA SER A 3 -12.39 -15.16 28.92
C SER A 3 -11.43 -13.98 28.77
N VAL A 4 -10.94 -13.75 27.55
CA VAL A 4 -10.09 -12.61 27.22
C VAL A 4 -10.96 -11.53 26.58
N ARG A 5 -10.97 -10.32 27.15
CA ARG A 5 -11.79 -9.19 26.69
C ARG A 5 -10.97 -7.96 26.28
N ASP A 6 -9.74 -7.88 26.70
CA ASP A 6 -8.82 -6.77 26.39
C ASP A 6 -7.41 -7.36 26.27
N PHE A 7 -6.87 -7.33 25.07
CA PHE A 7 -5.51 -7.75 24.78
C PHE A 7 -4.70 -6.52 24.38
N ARG A 8 -3.51 -6.37 24.96
CA ARG A 8 -2.64 -5.22 24.68
C ARG A 8 -1.20 -5.65 24.49
N ILE A 9 -0.57 -5.02 23.51
CA ILE A 9 0.87 -4.95 23.35
C ILE A 9 1.21 -3.48 23.40
N SER A 10 2.20 -3.09 24.20
CA SER A 10 2.63 -1.69 24.32
C SER A 10 4.13 -1.61 24.05
N ASP A 11 4.53 -0.61 23.28
CA ASP A 11 5.92 -0.25 23.01
C ASP A 11 6.80 -1.42 22.52
N ALA A 12 6.21 -2.34 21.75
CA ALA A 12 6.94 -3.45 21.17
C ALA A 12 7.85 -2.98 20.03
N ALA A 13 8.90 -3.74 19.78
CA ALA A 13 9.71 -3.63 18.59
C ALA A 13 9.59 -4.90 17.76
N ILE A 14 9.38 -4.74 16.46
CA ILE A 14 9.38 -5.85 15.51
C ILE A 14 10.56 -5.64 14.55
N ARG A 15 11.31 -6.72 14.33
CA ARG A 15 12.32 -6.80 13.29
C ARG A 15 12.17 -8.14 12.56
N TYR A 16 12.06 -8.08 11.25
CA TYR A 16 12.01 -9.22 10.36
C TYR A 16 13.10 -9.07 9.31
N GLU A 17 13.87 -10.12 9.09
CA GLU A 17 14.94 -10.18 8.09
C GLU A 17 14.85 -11.50 7.34
N ASP A 18 14.84 -11.43 6.02
CA ASP A 18 14.90 -12.55 5.10
C ASP A 18 16.03 -12.28 4.10
N ASP A 19 17.14 -12.96 4.30
CA ASP A 19 18.33 -12.80 3.47
C ASP A 19 18.14 -13.41 2.08
N SER A 20 17.23 -14.38 1.93
CA SER A 20 16.97 -15.04 0.64
C SER A 20 16.32 -14.11 -0.38
N THR A 21 15.45 -13.24 0.09
CA THR A 21 14.75 -12.22 -0.71
C THR A 21 15.34 -10.83 -0.54
N ASN A 22 16.38 -10.67 0.30
CA ASN A 22 16.93 -9.38 0.72
C ASN A 22 15.82 -8.43 1.22
N MET A 23 14.93 -8.98 2.07
CA MET A 23 13.81 -8.26 2.66
C MET A 23 14.09 -7.96 4.12
N ARG A 24 13.87 -6.71 4.54
CA ARG A 24 13.98 -6.26 5.93
C ARG A 24 12.81 -5.38 6.29
N PHE A 25 12.18 -5.67 7.42
CA PHE A 25 11.15 -4.83 8.00
C PHE A 25 11.47 -4.55 9.47
N SER A 26 11.27 -3.32 9.91
CA SER A 26 11.37 -2.96 11.32
C SER A 26 10.37 -1.87 11.68
N THR A 27 9.90 -1.90 12.92
CA THR A 27 9.09 -0.83 13.52
C THR A 27 9.29 -0.79 15.04
N ALA A 28 9.38 0.39 15.61
CA ALA A 28 9.41 0.63 17.05
C ALA A 28 9.13 2.13 17.33
N PRO A 29 8.22 2.46 18.29
CA PRO A 29 7.34 1.55 19.02
C PRO A 29 6.18 1.05 18.18
N LEU A 30 5.67 -0.14 18.51
CA LEU A 30 4.42 -0.69 18.02
C LEU A 30 3.51 -0.93 19.23
N SER A 31 2.30 -0.45 19.14
CA SER A 31 1.27 -0.72 20.17
C SER A 31 0.02 -1.28 19.49
N LEU A 32 -0.54 -2.31 20.09
CA LEU A 32 -1.76 -2.98 19.65
C LEU A 32 -2.73 -3.05 20.82
N ARG A 33 -3.98 -2.74 20.56
CA ARG A 33 -5.08 -3.02 21.47
C ARG A 33 -6.22 -3.70 20.72
N LEU A 34 -6.66 -4.84 21.25
CA LEU A 34 -7.80 -5.57 20.75
C LEU A 34 -8.79 -5.77 21.90
N ARG A 35 -10.01 -5.30 21.73
CA ARG A 35 -11.11 -5.42 22.67
C ARG A 35 -12.26 -6.18 22.07
N GLY A 36 -12.89 -7.03 22.88
CA GLY A 36 -14.07 -7.80 22.51
C GLY A 36 -14.14 -9.10 23.30
N ASN A 37 -15.18 -9.88 23.10
CA ASN A 37 -15.31 -11.16 23.75
C ASN A 37 -14.68 -12.30 22.93
N MET A 38 -13.38 -12.48 23.03
CA MET A 38 -12.60 -13.45 22.26
C MET A 38 -12.94 -14.93 22.59
N SER A 39 -13.91 -15.17 23.48
CA SER A 39 -14.39 -16.52 23.84
C SER A 39 -15.78 -16.83 23.27
N ALA A 40 -16.40 -15.90 22.57
CA ALA A 40 -17.67 -16.09 21.89
C ALA A 40 -17.46 -16.61 20.48
N ASP A 41 -18.43 -17.35 19.95
CA ASP A 41 -18.39 -17.81 18.56
C ASP A 41 -18.50 -16.63 17.58
N ARG A 42 -19.21 -15.57 17.97
CA ARG A 42 -19.32 -14.29 17.25
C ARG A 42 -19.14 -13.12 18.18
N THR A 43 -18.41 -12.12 17.74
CA THR A 43 -18.14 -10.90 18.52
C THR A 43 -17.64 -9.77 17.66
N ASP A 44 -17.97 -8.55 18.06
CA ASP A 44 -17.27 -7.37 17.54
C ASP A 44 -15.94 -7.20 18.26
N LEU A 45 -14.88 -6.99 17.50
CA LEU A 45 -13.54 -6.70 17.98
C LEU A 45 -13.17 -5.29 17.61
N ASP A 46 -12.95 -4.45 18.62
CA ASP A 46 -12.35 -3.13 18.43
C ASP A 46 -10.82 -3.26 18.37
N LEU A 47 -10.25 -2.97 17.22
CA LEU A 47 -8.81 -2.99 16.98
C LEU A 47 -8.26 -1.58 16.88
N ARG A 48 -7.20 -1.30 17.63
CA ARG A 48 -6.34 -0.16 17.41
C ARG A 48 -4.88 -0.62 17.37
N LEU A 49 -4.19 -0.28 16.29
CA LEU A 49 -2.77 -0.51 16.12
C LEU A 49 -2.10 0.81 15.78
N THR A 50 -0.98 1.09 16.42
CA THR A 50 -0.09 2.19 16.07
C THR A 50 1.32 1.67 15.89
N ALA A 51 2.00 2.10 14.87
CA ALA A 51 3.39 1.74 14.58
C ALA A 51 4.14 3.01 14.14
N ALA A 52 5.33 3.20 14.68
CA ALA A 52 6.17 4.32 14.33
C ALA A 52 7.53 3.86 13.83
N ALA A 53 8.25 4.77 13.18
CA ALA A 53 9.57 4.52 12.61
C ALA A 53 9.64 3.23 11.76
N MET A 54 8.56 2.99 11.00
CA MET A 54 8.48 1.83 10.12
C MET A 54 9.50 1.96 8.98
N ARG A 55 10.27 0.90 8.78
CA ARG A 55 11.24 0.77 7.69
C ARG A 55 10.99 -0.51 6.94
N PHE A 56 10.97 -0.42 5.63
CA PHE A 56 10.83 -1.59 4.76
C PHE A 56 11.80 -1.49 3.59
N VAL A 57 12.62 -2.51 3.44
CA VAL A 57 13.58 -2.67 2.34
C VAL A 57 13.25 -3.96 1.62
N SER A 58 13.22 -3.96 0.30
CA SER A 58 13.04 -5.14 -0.54
C SER A 58 13.99 -5.10 -1.72
N GLY A 59 14.72 -6.18 -1.97
CA GLY A 59 15.74 -6.23 -3.02
C GLY A 59 16.83 -5.16 -2.86
N GLY A 60 17.12 -4.72 -1.63
CA GLY A 60 18.07 -3.63 -1.35
C GLY A 60 17.51 -2.22 -1.57
N ILE A 61 16.26 -2.09 -2.03
CA ILE A 61 15.59 -0.81 -2.26
C ILE A 61 14.76 -0.45 -1.01
N PRO A 62 14.99 0.68 -0.35
CA PRO A 62 14.15 1.14 0.73
C PRO A 62 12.80 1.62 0.17
N LEU A 63 11.71 0.94 0.56
CA LEU A 63 10.34 1.24 0.13
C LEU A 63 9.58 2.08 1.18
N LEU A 64 9.93 1.95 2.47
CA LEU A 64 9.45 2.83 3.54
C LEU A 64 10.62 3.26 4.40
N SER A 65 10.59 4.50 4.86
CA SER A 65 11.61 5.05 5.77
C SER A 65 10.96 5.98 6.76
N ASP A 66 11.05 5.61 8.05
CA ASP A 66 10.49 6.35 9.19
C ASP A 66 8.98 6.66 9.03
N ALA A 67 8.23 5.74 8.42
CA ALA A 67 6.78 5.89 8.24
C ALA A 67 6.03 5.61 9.56
N GLU A 68 4.89 6.27 9.73
CA GLU A 68 3.96 6.05 10.84
C GLU A 68 2.68 5.41 10.31
N ALA A 69 2.15 4.43 11.03
CA ALA A 69 0.87 3.81 10.72
C ALA A 69 -0.07 3.83 11.92
N GLU A 70 -1.33 4.07 11.65
CA GLU A 70 -2.43 3.90 12.61
C GLU A 70 -3.57 3.14 11.92
N LEU A 71 -3.97 2.01 12.50
CA LEU A 71 -5.15 1.27 12.08
C LEU A 71 -6.19 1.33 13.20
N VAL A 72 -7.36 1.82 12.87
CA VAL A 72 -8.56 1.75 13.71
C VAL A 72 -9.59 0.95 12.95
N ALA A 73 -10.08 -0.12 13.55
CA ALA A 73 -11.01 -1.02 12.90
C ALA A 73 -12.04 -1.59 13.89
N VAL A 74 -13.26 -1.77 13.41
CA VAL A 74 -14.26 -2.63 14.04
C VAL A 74 -14.40 -3.86 13.15
N ILE A 75 -14.13 -5.04 13.72
CA ILE A 75 -14.13 -6.31 13.02
C ILE A 75 -15.27 -7.14 13.57
N ASP A 76 -16.25 -7.49 12.74
CA ASP A 76 -17.21 -8.55 13.05
C ASP A 76 -16.49 -9.89 12.85
N ALA A 77 -16.21 -10.57 13.95
CA ALA A 77 -15.46 -11.82 13.99
C ALA A 77 -16.39 -13.00 14.25
N ASP A 78 -16.56 -13.85 13.26
CA ASP A 78 -17.12 -15.20 13.38
C ASP A 78 -15.96 -16.17 13.66
N LEU A 79 -15.68 -16.36 14.95
CA LEU A 79 -14.55 -17.19 15.41
C LEU A 79 -14.80 -18.68 15.21
N ALA A 80 -16.06 -19.11 15.06
CA ALA A 80 -16.41 -20.50 14.75
C ALA A 80 -16.01 -20.86 13.31
N ASN A 81 -16.12 -19.92 12.39
CA ASN A 81 -15.80 -20.08 10.97
C ASN A 81 -14.50 -19.37 10.56
N ASN A 82 -13.76 -18.79 11.50
CA ASN A 82 -12.54 -18.00 11.26
C ASN A 82 -12.74 -16.88 10.21
N ARG A 83 -13.94 -16.27 10.19
CA ARG A 83 -14.29 -15.22 9.25
C ARG A 83 -14.31 -13.87 9.94
N PHE A 84 -13.62 -12.91 9.35
CA PHE A 84 -13.43 -11.55 9.85
C PHE A 84 -13.95 -10.56 8.83
N THR A 85 -15.01 -9.83 9.18
CA THR A 85 -15.59 -8.80 8.32
C THR A 85 -15.15 -7.43 8.81
N PHE A 86 -14.57 -6.66 7.91
CA PHE A 86 -14.06 -5.32 8.17
C PHE A 86 -15.13 -4.30 7.80
N SER A 87 -15.51 -3.49 8.76
CA SER A 87 -16.41 -2.36 8.57
C SER A 87 -15.91 -1.19 9.39
N ARG A 88 -16.12 0.03 8.90
CA ARG A 88 -15.70 1.27 9.60
C ARG A 88 -14.22 1.26 10.00
N ASN A 89 -13.36 0.97 9.03
CA ASN A 89 -11.93 0.89 9.23
C ASN A 89 -11.24 2.07 8.59
N THR A 90 -10.15 2.51 9.21
CA THR A 90 -9.26 3.51 8.66
C THR A 90 -7.83 3.08 8.93
N LEU A 91 -7.08 2.86 7.88
CA LEU A 91 -5.64 2.73 7.91
C LEU A 91 -5.03 4.08 7.51
N ARG A 92 -4.34 4.73 8.43
CA ARG A 92 -3.54 5.91 8.13
C ARG A 92 -2.06 5.51 8.03
N LEU A 93 -1.43 5.91 6.95
CA LEU A 93 0.01 5.76 6.72
C LEU A 93 0.58 7.16 6.45
N ASN A 94 1.34 7.70 7.40
CA ASN A 94 1.70 9.12 7.45
C ASN A 94 0.44 10.01 7.32
N ALA A 95 0.38 10.84 6.29
CA ALA A 95 -0.76 11.71 6.01
C ALA A 95 -1.85 11.05 5.14
N ILE A 96 -1.62 9.83 4.61
CA ILE A 96 -2.57 9.13 3.73
C ILE A 96 -3.52 8.30 4.58
N SER A 97 -4.83 8.46 4.36
CA SER A 97 -5.86 7.61 4.95
C SER A 97 -6.49 6.73 3.88
N VAL A 98 -6.53 5.43 4.16
CA VAL A 98 -7.09 4.40 3.29
C VAL A 98 -8.25 3.71 4.02
N GLY A 99 -9.42 3.66 3.40
CA GLY A 99 -10.51 2.82 3.85
C GLY A 99 -10.29 1.35 3.46
N LEU A 100 -10.75 0.42 4.28
CA LEU A 100 -10.73 -1.02 4.02
C LEU A 100 -12.12 -1.59 4.33
N ASP A 101 -12.73 -2.24 3.38
CA ASP A 101 -14.02 -2.92 3.51
C ASP A 101 -13.92 -4.36 2.99
N GLY A 102 -14.80 -5.23 3.50
CA GLY A 102 -14.91 -6.60 3.03
C GLY A 102 -14.65 -7.63 4.12
N TRP A 103 -14.20 -8.81 3.73
CA TRP A 103 -13.99 -9.91 4.67
C TRP A 103 -12.82 -10.81 4.26
N VAL A 104 -12.29 -11.51 5.26
CA VAL A 104 -11.29 -12.58 5.15
C VAL A 104 -11.76 -13.79 5.94
N GLU A 105 -11.58 -14.98 5.39
CA GLU A 105 -11.87 -16.27 6.05
C GLU A 105 -10.64 -17.18 5.95
N LEU A 106 -10.26 -17.77 7.09
CA LEU A 106 -9.10 -18.63 7.19
C LEU A 106 -9.56 -20.10 7.26
N ASP A 107 -9.18 -20.89 6.27
CA ASP A 107 -9.47 -22.33 6.20
C ASP A 107 -8.18 -23.13 5.97
N GLY A 108 -7.58 -23.59 7.08
CA GLY A 108 -6.28 -24.24 7.06
C GLY A 108 -5.21 -23.36 6.41
N ASP A 109 -4.66 -23.83 5.29
CA ASP A 109 -3.64 -23.11 4.52
C ASP A 109 -4.23 -22.15 3.49
N ALA A 110 -5.56 -22.07 3.40
CA ALA A 110 -6.24 -21.19 2.46
C ALA A 110 -6.72 -19.91 3.15
N VAL A 111 -6.70 -18.81 2.40
CA VAL A 111 -7.28 -17.54 2.81
C VAL A 111 -8.26 -17.10 1.73
N ALA A 112 -9.55 -17.24 2.00
CA ALA A 112 -10.60 -16.69 1.13
C ALA A 112 -10.85 -15.23 1.51
N MET A 113 -11.13 -14.39 0.51
CA MET A 113 -11.33 -12.97 0.74
C MET A 113 -12.22 -12.30 -0.30
N ASP A 114 -12.86 -11.22 0.11
CA ASP A 114 -13.45 -10.18 -0.74
C ASP A 114 -13.18 -8.84 -0.07
N LEU A 115 -12.13 -8.18 -0.50
CA LEU A 115 -11.60 -6.95 0.09
C LEU A 115 -11.65 -5.80 -0.91
N LYS A 116 -11.94 -4.62 -0.40
CA LYS A 116 -11.80 -3.36 -1.12
C LYS A 116 -11.07 -2.36 -0.23
N ALA A 117 -10.10 -1.67 -0.81
CA ALA A 117 -9.39 -0.60 -0.12
C ALA A 117 -9.17 0.57 -1.08
N GLY A 118 -9.09 1.77 -0.55
CA GLY A 118 -8.85 2.92 -1.40
C GLY A 118 -8.78 4.23 -0.66
N CYS A 119 -8.28 5.22 -1.38
CA CYS A 119 -8.31 6.62 -0.99
C CYS A 119 -8.67 7.46 -2.21
N ASP A 120 -9.40 8.54 -2.00
CA ASP A 120 -9.75 9.49 -3.04
C ASP A 120 -9.24 10.89 -2.68
N LYS A 121 -8.71 11.60 -3.69
CA LYS A 121 -8.25 12.99 -3.57
C LYS A 121 -7.24 13.26 -2.45
N VAL A 122 -6.34 12.31 -2.24
CA VAL A 122 -5.20 12.54 -1.35
C VAL A 122 -4.27 13.56 -2.00
N GLN A 123 -3.73 14.48 -1.21
CA GLN A 123 -2.77 15.45 -1.70
C GLN A 123 -1.51 14.73 -2.19
N PHE A 124 -1.06 15.04 -3.38
CA PHE A 124 0.15 14.41 -3.94
C PHE A 124 1.38 14.62 -3.05
N LYS A 125 1.44 15.74 -2.33
CA LYS A 125 2.46 16.01 -1.32
C LYS A 125 2.52 14.93 -0.23
N ASP A 126 1.35 14.44 0.21
CA ASP A 126 1.27 13.44 1.28
C ASP A 126 1.81 12.08 0.80
N VAL A 127 1.59 11.77 -0.50
CA VAL A 127 2.16 10.57 -1.13
C VAL A 127 3.69 10.64 -1.17
N LEU A 128 4.24 11.80 -1.48
CA LEU A 128 5.68 12.01 -1.50
C LEU A 128 6.31 11.80 -0.11
N SER A 129 5.53 11.95 0.96
CA SER A 129 5.98 11.66 2.34
C SER A 129 6.33 10.19 2.58
N LEU A 130 5.85 9.28 1.74
CA LEU A 130 6.17 7.86 1.81
C LEU A 130 7.45 7.49 1.05
N ILE A 131 7.96 8.38 0.20
CA ILE A 131 9.19 8.14 -0.54
C ILE A 131 10.38 8.12 0.42
N PRO A 132 11.27 7.12 0.33
CA PRO A 132 12.41 6.99 1.24
C PRO A 132 13.24 8.27 1.33
N ALA A 133 13.72 8.55 2.53
CA ALA A 133 14.42 9.80 2.87
C ALA A 133 15.67 10.07 2.00
N PHE A 134 16.27 9.05 1.38
CA PHE A 134 17.43 9.27 0.53
C PHE A 134 17.08 9.96 -0.81
N TYR A 135 15.81 9.88 -1.24
CA TYR A 135 15.30 10.66 -2.38
C TYR A 135 14.77 12.03 -1.95
N THR A 136 14.50 12.21 -0.65
CA THR A 136 13.76 13.36 -0.14
C THR A 136 14.50 14.12 0.97
N ARG A 137 15.84 14.14 0.97
CA ARG A 137 16.64 14.87 1.98
C ARG A 137 16.19 16.32 2.19
N GLU A 138 15.63 16.94 1.15
CA GLU A 138 15.10 18.30 1.17
C GLU A 138 13.57 18.36 1.21
N PHE A 139 12.90 17.27 1.61
CA PHE A 139 11.44 17.17 1.60
C PHE A 139 10.75 18.28 2.43
N LYS A 140 11.39 18.75 3.49
CA LYS A 140 10.88 19.87 4.30
C LYS A 140 10.68 21.15 3.49
N ASN A 141 11.46 21.34 2.45
CA ASN A 141 11.43 22.50 1.56
C ASN A 141 10.73 22.20 0.24
N LEU A 142 10.07 21.04 0.14
CA LEU A 142 9.35 20.64 -1.07
C LEU A 142 7.99 21.33 -1.12
N THR A 143 7.75 22.09 -2.17
CA THR A 143 6.40 22.52 -2.55
C THR A 143 5.83 21.51 -3.52
N ALA A 144 4.68 20.95 -3.23
CA ALA A 144 4.01 19.98 -4.08
C ALA A 144 2.50 20.22 -4.09
N GLY A 145 1.85 19.89 -5.21
CA GLY A 145 0.41 19.99 -5.43
C GLY A 145 -0.10 18.86 -6.32
N GLY A 146 -1.41 18.80 -6.51
CA GLY A 146 -2.10 17.77 -7.27
C GLY A 146 -2.77 16.74 -6.36
N GLU A 147 -3.49 15.81 -6.96
CA GLU A 147 -4.31 14.81 -6.27
C GLU A 147 -3.91 13.41 -6.70
N LEU A 148 -3.97 12.47 -5.76
CA LEU A 148 -3.85 11.03 -6.01
C LEU A 148 -5.15 10.35 -5.58
N SER A 149 -5.59 9.40 -6.40
CA SER A 149 -6.63 8.42 -6.07
C SER A 149 -6.06 7.02 -6.23
N MET A 150 -6.48 6.12 -5.34
CA MET A 150 -6.09 4.71 -5.38
C MET A 150 -7.29 3.84 -5.03
N GLU A 151 -7.51 2.81 -5.84
CA GLU A 151 -8.53 1.80 -5.61
C GLU A 151 -7.88 0.41 -5.72
N LEU A 152 -8.11 -0.40 -4.72
CA LEU A 152 -7.69 -1.80 -4.66
C LEU A 152 -8.89 -2.68 -4.39
N TRP A 153 -9.03 -3.77 -5.11
CA TRP A 153 -9.88 -4.88 -4.71
C TRP A 153 -9.13 -6.22 -4.84
N ALA A 154 -9.49 -7.17 -3.98
CA ALA A 154 -8.99 -8.54 -4.04
C ALA A 154 -10.13 -9.50 -3.71
N ARG A 155 -10.36 -10.51 -4.55
CA ARG A 155 -11.45 -11.48 -4.41
C ARG A 155 -11.02 -12.87 -4.81
N GLY A 156 -11.42 -13.85 -4.01
CA GLY A 156 -11.13 -15.26 -4.25
C GLY A 156 -10.32 -15.87 -3.13
N GLU A 157 -9.62 -16.94 -3.44
CA GLU A 157 -8.82 -17.71 -2.49
C GLU A 157 -7.34 -17.58 -2.81
N MET A 158 -6.54 -17.39 -1.78
CA MET A 158 -5.10 -17.52 -1.80
C MET A 158 -4.73 -18.87 -1.18
N ARG A 159 -4.01 -19.73 -1.92
CA ARG A 159 -3.55 -21.03 -1.45
C ARG A 159 -2.23 -21.40 -2.10
N GLY A 160 -1.16 -21.51 -1.29
CA GLY A 160 0.18 -21.74 -1.81
C GLY A 160 0.59 -20.66 -2.83
N PRO A 161 0.96 -21.02 -4.07
CA PRO A 161 1.34 -20.06 -5.10
C PRO A 161 0.14 -19.39 -5.81
N ALA A 162 -1.10 -19.85 -5.54
CA ALA A 162 -2.30 -19.28 -6.16
C ALA A 162 -2.69 -17.98 -5.45
N LEU A 163 -2.89 -16.93 -6.22
CA LEU A 163 -3.33 -15.61 -5.77
C LEU A 163 -4.83 -15.45 -6.00
N PRO A 164 -5.54 -14.66 -5.17
CA PRO A 164 -6.88 -14.20 -5.50
C PRO A 164 -6.84 -13.34 -6.76
N ALA A 165 -7.98 -13.15 -7.39
CA ALA A 165 -8.12 -12.09 -8.38
C ALA A 165 -7.97 -10.74 -7.68
N PHE A 166 -7.19 -9.83 -8.26
CA PHE A 166 -7.04 -8.48 -7.71
C PHE A 166 -6.81 -7.43 -8.79
N GLU A 167 -7.11 -6.20 -8.45
CA GLU A 167 -6.78 -5.03 -9.25
C GLU A 167 -6.45 -3.85 -8.34
N LEU A 168 -5.31 -3.23 -8.59
CA LEU A 168 -4.93 -1.93 -8.04
C LEU A 168 -4.93 -0.91 -9.18
N LYS A 169 -5.73 0.14 -9.03
CA LYS A 169 -5.70 1.33 -9.88
C LYS A 169 -5.12 2.49 -9.11
N THR A 170 -4.26 3.25 -9.76
CA THR A 170 -3.68 4.47 -9.20
C THR A 170 -3.73 5.57 -10.24
N GLU A 171 -4.20 6.75 -9.85
CA GLU A 171 -4.27 7.93 -10.71
C GLU A 171 -3.69 9.14 -9.99
N VAL A 172 -2.78 9.86 -10.67
CA VAL A 172 -2.31 11.18 -10.25
C VAL A 172 -2.80 12.20 -11.26
N ARG A 173 -3.40 13.27 -10.77
CA ARG A 173 -3.91 14.38 -11.58
C ARG A 173 -3.25 15.69 -11.18
N ASN A 174 -2.74 16.40 -12.18
CA ASN A 174 -2.16 17.73 -12.03
C ASN A 174 -1.09 17.79 -10.93
N GLY A 175 -0.33 16.70 -10.79
CA GLY A 175 0.78 16.64 -9.85
C GLY A 175 1.84 17.66 -10.18
N SER A 176 2.46 18.21 -9.15
CA SER A 176 3.58 19.13 -9.29
C SER A 176 4.50 19.04 -8.09
N PHE A 177 5.77 19.29 -8.29
CA PHE A 177 6.70 19.50 -7.18
C PHE A 177 7.87 20.42 -7.58
N GLN A 178 8.42 21.07 -6.56
CA GLN A 178 9.62 21.89 -6.68
C GLN A 178 10.44 21.80 -5.40
N TYR A 179 11.70 21.49 -5.55
CA TYR A 179 12.69 21.65 -4.48
C TYR A 179 13.24 23.08 -4.51
N SER A 180 13.54 23.65 -3.34
CA SER A 180 14.11 24.99 -3.23
C SER A 180 15.46 25.12 -3.95
N SER A 181 16.20 24.03 -4.09
CA SER A 181 17.47 23.93 -4.81
C SER A 181 17.33 23.82 -6.34
N LEU A 182 16.12 23.54 -6.84
CA LEU A 182 15.88 23.43 -8.29
C LEU A 182 15.34 24.74 -8.85
N PRO A 183 15.90 25.25 -9.98
CA PRO A 183 15.49 26.53 -10.57
C PRO A 183 14.07 26.48 -11.17
N LYS A 184 13.56 25.30 -11.50
CA LYS A 184 12.25 25.12 -12.15
C LYS A 184 11.47 23.97 -11.50
N ALA A 185 10.16 24.14 -11.42
CA ALA A 185 9.23 23.12 -10.95
C ALA A 185 9.06 22.00 -12.02
N VAL A 186 8.73 20.80 -11.54
CA VAL A 186 8.10 19.77 -12.36
C VAL A 186 6.59 19.91 -12.20
N THR A 187 5.87 20.04 -13.30
CA THR A 187 4.42 20.30 -13.34
C THR A 187 3.71 19.32 -14.27
N ASP A 188 2.39 19.42 -14.31
CA ASP A 188 1.53 18.62 -15.19
C ASP A 188 1.78 17.11 -15.05
N ILE A 189 2.15 16.66 -13.85
CA ILE A 189 2.34 15.24 -13.57
C ILE A 189 0.96 14.57 -13.61
N ASN A 190 0.78 13.70 -14.60
CA ASN A 190 -0.41 12.91 -14.77
C ASN A 190 -0.01 11.45 -14.94
N ILE A 191 -0.52 10.58 -14.08
CA ILE A 191 -0.20 9.15 -14.05
C ILE A 191 -1.52 8.38 -14.04
N ALA A 192 -1.60 7.32 -14.83
CA ALA A 192 -2.62 6.29 -14.72
C ALA A 192 -1.94 4.92 -14.80
N ALA A 193 -1.99 4.18 -13.72
CA ALA A 193 -1.36 2.88 -13.58
C ALA A 193 -2.35 1.84 -13.05
N ARG A 194 -2.20 0.62 -13.51
CA ARG A 194 -2.98 -0.54 -13.09
C ARG A 194 -2.08 -1.75 -12.89
N VAL A 195 -2.29 -2.46 -11.79
CA VAL A 195 -1.71 -3.78 -11.55
C VAL A 195 -2.86 -4.75 -11.32
N SER A 196 -2.91 -5.85 -12.04
CA SER A 196 -4.02 -6.79 -11.93
C SER A 196 -3.58 -8.24 -12.11
N ASN A 197 -4.29 -9.15 -11.44
CA ASN A 197 -4.16 -10.60 -11.62
C ASN A 197 -5.58 -11.21 -11.70
N PRO A 198 -5.85 -12.11 -12.65
CA PRO A 198 -7.19 -12.68 -12.83
C PRO A 198 -7.58 -13.75 -11.78
N GLY A 199 -6.73 -14.00 -10.78
CA GLY A 199 -6.91 -15.08 -9.81
C GLY A 199 -6.12 -16.32 -10.23
N SER A 200 -4.79 -16.21 -10.19
CA SER A 200 -3.89 -17.28 -10.63
C SER A 200 -2.50 -17.07 -10.01
N VAL A 201 -1.49 -17.69 -10.59
CA VAL A 201 -0.09 -17.51 -10.17
C VAL A 201 0.44 -16.11 -10.51
N MET A 202 1.55 -15.74 -9.89
CA MET A 202 2.17 -14.41 -10.03
C MET A 202 2.45 -14.04 -11.50
N ASP A 203 2.79 -15.00 -12.35
CA ASP A 203 3.05 -14.77 -13.78
C ASP A 203 1.85 -14.19 -14.55
N LYS A 204 0.63 -14.40 -14.07
CA LYS A 204 -0.56 -13.80 -14.68
C LYS A 204 -0.80 -12.36 -14.25
N THR A 205 0.09 -11.81 -13.41
CA THR A 205 0.02 -10.40 -13.05
C THR A 205 0.42 -9.53 -14.25
N VAL A 206 -0.39 -8.52 -14.48
CA VAL A 206 -0.17 -7.50 -15.49
C VAL A 206 0.10 -6.17 -14.80
N VAL A 207 1.16 -5.49 -15.22
CA VAL A 207 1.46 -4.10 -14.85
C VAL A 207 1.25 -3.23 -16.09
N ASP A 208 0.40 -2.23 -15.98
CA ASP A 208 0.03 -1.33 -17.06
C ASP A 208 0.12 0.11 -16.59
N LEU A 209 1.12 0.84 -17.04
CA LEU A 209 1.24 2.29 -16.94
C LEU A 209 0.73 2.88 -18.26
N SER A 210 -0.58 3.04 -18.36
CA SER A 210 -1.24 3.53 -19.57
C SER A 210 -0.99 5.01 -19.85
N LYS A 211 -0.63 5.77 -18.82
CA LYS A 211 -0.30 7.18 -18.90
C LYS A 211 0.76 7.56 -17.88
N PHE A 212 1.81 8.16 -18.34
CA PHE A 212 2.76 8.93 -17.57
C PHE A 212 3.07 10.21 -18.35
N GLY A 213 2.87 11.35 -17.73
CA GLY A 213 3.19 12.63 -18.33
C GLY A 213 3.68 13.60 -17.28
N LEU A 214 4.62 14.45 -17.65
CA LEU A 214 5.07 15.58 -16.85
C LEU A 214 5.63 16.69 -17.75
N ARG A 215 5.79 17.86 -17.16
CA ARG A 215 6.51 18.98 -17.78
C ARG A 215 7.63 19.46 -16.86
N MET A 216 8.82 19.60 -17.42
CA MET A 216 9.98 20.12 -16.72
C MET A 216 10.69 21.16 -17.60
N ALA A 217 10.94 22.33 -17.05
CA ALA A 217 11.64 23.42 -17.75
C ALA A 217 10.99 23.85 -19.10
N GLY A 218 9.66 23.64 -19.25
CA GLY A 218 8.91 23.92 -20.47
C GLY A 218 8.83 22.74 -21.44
N ASN A 219 9.60 21.69 -21.22
CA ASN A 219 9.61 20.49 -22.04
C ASN A 219 8.64 19.45 -21.46
N SER A 220 7.86 18.80 -22.32
CA SER A 220 6.94 17.72 -21.93
C SER A 220 7.62 16.38 -22.14
N VAL A 221 7.39 15.48 -21.20
CA VAL A 221 7.78 14.07 -21.27
C VAL A 221 6.53 13.22 -21.10
N ALA A 222 6.36 12.19 -21.94
CA ALA A 222 5.31 11.23 -21.86
C ALA A 222 5.90 9.81 -21.96
N ALA A 223 5.31 8.86 -21.25
CA ALA A 223 5.73 7.45 -21.31
C ALA A 223 4.54 6.52 -21.09
N THR A 224 4.69 5.30 -21.57
CA THR A 224 3.83 4.16 -21.23
C THR A 224 4.69 2.94 -20.93
N PHE A 225 4.17 2.05 -20.10
CA PHE A 225 4.85 0.80 -19.77
C PHE A 225 3.82 -0.30 -19.57
N TYR A 226 4.08 -1.47 -20.12
CA TYR A 226 3.27 -2.67 -19.96
C TYR A 226 4.18 -3.86 -19.68
N ALA A 227 3.86 -4.68 -18.67
CA ALA A 227 4.62 -5.88 -18.35
C ALA A 227 3.69 -7.04 -17.96
N THR A 228 4.08 -8.26 -18.33
CA THR A 228 3.42 -9.52 -17.99
C THR A 228 4.45 -10.64 -17.88
N ASN A 229 4.03 -11.82 -17.37
CA ASN A 229 4.90 -12.98 -17.12
C ASN A 229 6.11 -12.63 -16.22
N LEU A 230 5.85 -11.89 -15.13
CA LEU A 230 6.87 -11.19 -14.35
C LEU A 230 7.93 -12.10 -13.71
N VAL A 231 7.67 -13.40 -13.60
CA VAL A 231 8.55 -14.37 -12.90
C VAL A 231 9.24 -15.30 -13.87
N SER A 232 8.52 -15.93 -14.81
CA SER A 232 9.08 -16.99 -15.68
C SER A 232 9.80 -16.44 -16.92
N ASP A 233 9.13 -15.57 -17.66
CA ASP A 233 9.65 -15.01 -18.92
C ASP A 233 9.06 -13.58 -19.08
N PRO A 234 9.66 -12.58 -18.41
CA PRO A 234 9.14 -11.23 -18.38
C PRO A 234 9.05 -10.62 -19.79
N VAL A 235 7.83 -10.24 -20.18
CA VAL A 235 7.56 -9.53 -21.42
C VAL A 235 7.13 -8.12 -21.09
N PHE A 236 7.83 -7.12 -21.66
CA PHE A 236 7.46 -5.72 -21.46
C PHE A 236 7.51 -4.94 -22.75
N ARG A 237 6.65 -3.92 -22.79
CA ARG A 237 6.60 -2.90 -23.85
C ARG A 237 6.69 -1.55 -23.16
N ALA A 238 7.54 -0.71 -23.67
CA ALA A 238 7.67 0.66 -23.16
C ALA A 238 7.74 1.63 -24.34
N SER A 239 7.17 2.79 -24.16
CA SER A 239 7.38 3.94 -25.04
C SER A 239 7.73 5.16 -24.22
N ALA A 240 8.59 6.00 -24.72
CA ALA A 240 8.89 7.30 -24.15
C ALA A 240 9.02 8.32 -25.28
N ASP A 241 8.42 9.47 -25.07
CA ASP A 241 8.49 10.64 -25.95
C ASP A 241 8.80 11.87 -25.08
N GLY A 242 9.70 12.70 -25.54
CA GLY A 242 10.05 13.90 -24.79
C GLY A 242 11.27 14.58 -25.34
N ARG A 243 11.41 15.86 -24.95
CA ARG A 243 12.59 16.66 -25.23
C ARG A 243 13.27 17.04 -23.93
N VAL A 244 14.56 16.79 -23.86
CA VAL A 244 15.42 17.18 -22.75
C VAL A 244 16.49 18.09 -23.33
N ASP A 245 16.47 19.35 -22.94
CA ASP A 245 17.49 20.36 -23.34
C ASP A 245 18.43 20.61 -22.16
#